data_2bb5e5b373c1f9d6ae58f9d361fb33db
#
_entry.id   2bb5e5b373c1f9d6ae58f9d361fb33db
#
_cell.length_a   1.000
_cell.length_b   1.000
_cell.length_c   1.000
_cell.angle_alpha   90.00
_cell.angle_beta   90.00
_cell.angle_gamma   90.00
#
_symmetry.space_group_name_H-M   'P 1'
#
loop_
_entity.id
_entity.type
_entity.pdbx_description
1 polymer ?
#
loop_
_entity_poly.entity_id
_entity_poly.type
_entity_poly.pdbx_seq_one_letter_code
_entity_poly.pdbx_strand_id
1 'polypeptide(L)'
;MVTWSLDDALAITAVSDWTLKIWDSHKGKLLTTLTGHENDIFVLEPHPIALNLLLTAAHDGHVIVWDLEKQTILFKYRNMIQESGGNTRGHGPVFDAKWSKDGTTVCASDSHGQILFIGMYDLTDFDC
;
A
#
# COMPACT_ATOMS: atom_id res chain seq x y z
N MET A 1 9.27 -9.46 0.76
CA MET A 1 8.16 -9.52 -0.21
C MET A 1 8.59 -8.92 -1.52
N VAL A 2 8.04 -9.39 -2.62
CA VAL A 2 8.34 -8.89 -3.96
C VAL A 2 7.06 -8.88 -4.81
N THR A 3 6.93 -7.86 -5.65
CA THR A 3 5.86 -7.78 -6.65
C THR A 3 6.39 -7.08 -7.89
N TRP A 4 5.61 -7.12 -8.96
CA TRP A 4 5.88 -6.41 -10.20
C TRP A 4 4.98 -5.19 -10.29
N SER A 5 5.43 -4.16 -11.00
CA SER A 5 4.50 -3.14 -11.49
C SER A 5 3.56 -3.78 -12.52
N LEU A 6 2.46 -3.11 -12.83
CA LEU A 6 1.44 -3.67 -13.72
C LEU A 6 1.99 -4.02 -15.12
N ASP A 7 2.97 -3.27 -15.60
CA ASP A 7 3.59 -3.49 -16.92
C ASP A 7 4.90 -4.32 -16.85
N ASP A 8 5.23 -4.85 -15.67
CA ASP A 8 6.46 -5.63 -15.43
C ASP A 8 7.77 -4.85 -15.66
N ALA A 9 7.71 -3.54 -15.85
CA ALA A 9 8.91 -2.72 -16.03
C ALA A 9 9.70 -2.54 -14.74
N LEU A 10 9.01 -2.60 -13.60
CA LEU A 10 9.60 -2.42 -12.28
C LEU A 10 9.37 -3.66 -11.44
N ALA A 11 10.34 -4.04 -10.65
CA ALA A 11 10.18 -4.95 -9.52
C ALA A 11 10.19 -4.13 -8.24
N ILE A 12 9.34 -4.46 -7.29
CA ILE A 12 9.22 -3.76 -6.02
C ILE A 12 9.45 -4.76 -4.90
N THR A 13 10.37 -4.44 -3.99
CA THR A 13 10.63 -5.29 -2.82
C THR A 13 10.37 -4.51 -1.53
N ALA A 14 9.78 -5.21 -0.56
CA ALA A 14 9.69 -4.72 0.81
C ALA A 14 10.68 -5.51 1.64
N VAL A 15 11.55 -4.80 2.34
CA VAL A 15 12.63 -5.41 3.11
C VAL A 15 12.48 -5.12 4.60
N SER A 16 13.28 -5.80 5.41
CA SER A 16 13.17 -5.77 6.87
C SER A 16 13.52 -4.43 7.51
N ASP A 17 14.07 -3.49 6.76
CA ASP A 17 14.30 -2.12 7.21
C ASP A 17 13.08 -1.20 6.98
N TRP A 18 11.94 -1.78 6.61
CA TRP A 18 10.64 -1.12 6.41
C TRP A 18 10.61 -0.18 5.20
N THR A 19 11.53 -0.35 4.27
CA THR A 19 11.57 0.43 3.04
C THR A 19 11.04 -0.37 1.86
N LEU A 20 10.63 0.36 0.83
CA LEU A 20 10.33 -0.20 -0.49
C LEU A 20 11.50 0.12 -1.41
N LYS A 21 12.02 -0.90 -2.08
CA LYS A 21 13.05 -0.72 -3.09
C LYS A 21 12.46 -0.95 -4.48
N ILE A 22 12.69 -0.01 -5.36
CA ILE A 22 12.15 -0.04 -6.72
C ILE A 22 13.31 -0.32 -7.66
N TRP A 23 13.17 -1.38 -8.45
CA TRP A 23 14.23 -1.90 -9.32
C TRP A 23 13.80 -1.84 -10.79
N ASP A 24 14.75 -1.51 -11.67
CA ASP A 24 14.57 -1.72 -13.10
C ASP A 24 14.63 -3.21 -13.37
N SER A 25 13.56 -3.80 -13.89
CA SER A 25 13.46 -5.25 -14.07
C SER A 25 14.35 -5.77 -15.19
N HIS A 26 14.65 -4.95 -16.19
CA HIS A 26 15.48 -5.34 -17.32
C HIS A 26 16.97 -5.30 -17.00
N LYS A 27 17.39 -4.31 -16.22
CA LYS A 27 18.80 -4.10 -15.86
C LYS A 27 19.17 -4.66 -14.51
N GLY A 28 18.18 -5.02 -13.68
CA GLY A 28 18.40 -5.46 -12.31
C GLY A 28 19.00 -4.38 -11.42
N LYS A 29 18.77 -3.12 -11.75
CA LYS A 29 19.40 -1.97 -11.08
C LYS A 29 18.42 -1.29 -10.14
N LEU A 30 18.90 -0.93 -8.93
CA LEU A 30 18.10 -0.17 -7.96
C LEU A 30 17.87 1.25 -8.48
N LEU A 31 16.62 1.65 -8.61
CA LEU A 31 16.24 2.99 -9.05
C LEU A 31 16.03 3.94 -7.88
N THR A 32 15.34 3.50 -6.84
CA THR A 32 15.04 4.34 -5.69
C THR A 32 14.63 3.50 -4.49
N THR A 33 14.71 4.12 -3.31
CA THR A 33 14.22 3.56 -2.05
C THR A 33 13.18 4.51 -1.48
N LEU A 34 11.98 3.99 -1.17
CA LEU A 34 10.88 4.78 -0.63
C LEU A 34 10.70 4.45 0.85
N THR A 35 10.50 5.48 1.65
CA THR A 35 10.27 5.35 3.09
C THR A 35 8.90 5.91 3.45
N GLY A 36 8.25 5.33 4.46
CA GLY A 36 6.93 5.76 4.90
C GLY A 36 6.31 4.82 5.92
N HIS A 37 6.69 3.55 5.91
CA HIS A 37 6.27 2.61 6.93
C HIS A 37 7.25 2.60 8.10
N GLU A 38 6.72 2.31 9.28
CA GLU A 38 7.47 2.30 10.55
C GLU A 38 7.53 0.91 11.16
N ASN A 39 7.13 -0.10 10.41
CA ASN A 39 7.18 -1.50 10.83
C ASN A 39 7.08 -2.41 9.61
N ASP A 40 7.04 -3.72 9.85
CA ASP A 40 7.06 -4.73 8.79
C ASP A 40 5.90 -4.58 7.82
N ILE A 41 6.20 -4.63 6.54
CA ILE A 41 5.24 -4.51 5.46
C ILE A 41 4.73 -5.91 5.10
N PHE A 42 3.41 -6.07 5.10
CA PHE A 42 2.76 -7.35 4.80
C PHE A 42 2.08 -7.38 3.44
N VAL A 43 1.86 -6.22 2.83
CA VAL A 43 1.09 -6.12 1.59
C VAL A 43 1.84 -5.29 0.57
N LEU A 44 1.99 -5.82 -0.62
CA LEU A 44 2.47 -5.13 -1.82
C LEU A 44 1.50 -5.48 -2.95
N GLU A 45 0.66 -4.54 -3.36
CA GLU A 45 -0.34 -4.79 -4.40
C GLU A 45 -0.30 -3.67 -5.45
N PRO A 46 0.12 -3.98 -6.69
CA PRO A 46 0.02 -2.99 -7.76
C PRO A 46 -1.45 -2.72 -8.09
N HIS A 47 -1.74 -1.49 -8.50
CA HIS A 47 -3.10 -1.13 -8.93
C HIS A 47 -3.46 -1.94 -10.18
N PRO A 48 -4.72 -2.39 -10.30
CA PRO A 48 -5.10 -3.26 -11.42
C PRO A 48 -5.16 -2.56 -12.77
N ILE A 49 -5.18 -1.23 -12.81
CA ILE A 49 -5.33 -0.45 -14.05
C ILE A 49 -4.24 0.60 -14.19
N ALA A 50 -3.99 1.40 -13.15
CA ALA A 50 -3.00 2.48 -13.20
C ALA A 50 -1.58 1.94 -12.99
N LEU A 51 -0.70 2.15 -13.95
CA LEU A 51 0.65 1.59 -13.98
C LEU A 51 1.55 2.05 -12.84
N ASN A 52 1.31 3.25 -12.33
CA ASN A 52 2.19 3.89 -11.37
C ASN A 52 1.71 3.82 -9.93
N LEU A 53 0.57 3.17 -9.65
CA LEU A 53 0.02 3.10 -8.30
C LEU A 53 0.36 1.78 -7.63
N LEU A 54 0.77 1.87 -6.36
CA LEU A 54 1.08 0.72 -5.52
C LEU A 54 0.40 0.88 -4.17
N LEU A 55 -0.21 -0.19 -3.69
CA LEU A 55 -0.79 -0.27 -2.35
C LEU A 55 0.17 -1.03 -1.45
N THR A 56 0.44 -0.48 -0.28
CA THR A 56 1.15 -1.19 0.78
C THR A 56 0.39 -1.11 2.09
N ALA A 57 0.55 -2.10 2.94
CA ALA A 57 0.00 -2.10 4.28
C ALA A 57 0.98 -2.82 5.21
N ALA A 58 0.99 -2.43 6.48
CA ALA A 58 2.04 -2.85 7.38
C ALA A 58 1.57 -3.03 8.83
N HIS A 59 2.46 -3.59 9.63
CA HIS A 59 2.25 -3.79 11.06
C HIS A 59 2.12 -2.46 11.83
N ASP A 60 2.58 -1.35 11.25
CA ASP A 60 2.40 -0.01 11.83
C ASP A 60 0.95 0.50 11.75
N GLY A 61 0.05 -0.26 11.13
CA GLY A 61 -1.34 0.13 10.95
C GLY A 61 -1.59 1.07 9.79
N HIS A 62 -0.57 1.41 9.02
CA HIS A 62 -0.74 2.28 7.85
C HIS A 62 -1.10 1.50 6.60
N VAL A 63 -2.04 2.03 5.85
CA VAL A 63 -2.35 1.66 4.46
C VAL A 63 -1.91 2.85 3.61
N ILE A 64 -1.00 2.60 2.69
CA ILE A 64 -0.39 3.68 1.89
C ILE A 64 -0.57 3.36 0.41
N VAL A 65 -0.97 4.38 -0.36
CA VAL A 65 -0.96 4.33 -1.82
C VAL A 65 0.15 5.25 -2.31
N TRP A 66 1.03 4.70 -3.11
CA TRP A 66 2.21 5.37 -3.64
C TRP A 66 2.06 5.66 -5.11
N ASP A 67 2.62 6.79 -5.54
CA ASP A 67 2.88 7.07 -6.95
C ASP A 67 4.33 6.70 -7.24
N LEU A 68 4.55 5.62 -7.98
CA LEU A 68 5.89 5.12 -8.28
C LEU A 68 6.64 6.00 -9.27
N GLU A 69 5.93 6.68 -10.15
CA GLU A 69 6.53 7.58 -11.13
C GLU A 69 7.07 8.84 -10.46
N LYS A 70 6.26 9.45 -9.58
CA LYS A 70 6.65 10.64 -8.84
C LYS A 70 7.43 10.33 -7.56
N GLN A 71 7.45 9.05 -7.17
CA GLN A 71 8.12 8.58 -5.95
C GLN A 71 7.58 9.26 -4.70
N THR A 72 6.27 9.43 -4.63
CA THR A 72 5.58 10.13 -3.54
C THR A 72 4.45 9.28 -2.97
N ILE A 73 4.04 9.63 -1.75
CA ILE A 73 2.84 9.08 -1.13
C ILE A 73 1.64 9.90 -1.61
N LEU A 74 0.64 9.23 -2.20
CA LEU A 74 -0.62 9.87 -2.59
C LEU A 74 -1.65 9.84 -1.47
N PHE A 75 -1.66 8.76 -0.70
CA PHE A 75 -2.67 8.55 0.34
C PHE A 75 -2.05 7.73 1.47
N LYS A 76 -2.32 8.14 2.71
CA LYS A 76 -1.85 7.42 3.89
C LYS A 76 -2.98 7.40 4.92
N TYR A 77 -3.41 6.20 5.29
CA TYR A 77 -4.45 6.00 6.30
C TYR A 77 -3.89 5.16 7.45
N ARG A 78 -4.20 5.55 8.67
CA ARG A 78 -3.82 4.80 9.86
C ARG A 78 -5.04 4.07 10.41
N ASN A 79 -4.94 2.75 10.51
CA ASN A 79 -6.01 1.92 11.03
C ASN A 79 -6.12 2.10 12.56
N MET A 80 -7.29 2.57 13.02
CA MET A 80 -7.54 2.80 14.42
C MET A 80 -8.45 1.70 14.96
N ILE A 81 -8.08 1.13 16.12
CA ILE A 81 -8.89 0.12 16.80
C ILE A 81 -9.93 0.83 17.65
N GLN A 82 -11.20 0.48 17.44
CA GLN A 82 -12.32 0.98 18.22
C GLN A 82 -12.66 0.00 19.33
N GLU A 83 -12.77 0.49 20.56
CA GLU A 83 -13.29 -0.30 21.69
C GLU A 83 -14.80 -0.10 21.85
N SER A 84 -15.44 -1.03 22.58
CA SER A 84 -16.84 -0.88 23.00
C SER A 84 -17.01 0.43 23.77
N GLY A 85 -17.90 1.29 23.31
CA GLY A 85 -18.11 2.62 23.91
C GLY A 85 -17.47 3.77 23.14
N GLY A 86 -16.88 3.51 21.99
CA GLY A 86 -16.40 4.54 21.08
C GLY A 86 -14.99 5.06 21.34
N ASN A 87 -14.29 4.51 22.33
CA ASN A 87 -12.89 4.88 22.55
C ASN A 87 -11.97 4.19 21.56
N THR A 88 -10.93 4.89 21.11
CA THR A 88 -9.89 4.28 20.26
C THR A 88 -8.75 3.75 21.13
N ARG A 89 -8.23 2.59 20.76
CA ARG A 89 -7.17 1.89 21.47
C ARG A 89 -5.83 1.98 20.73
N GLY A 90 -5.57 3.05 20.02
CA GLY A 90 -4.41 3.16 19.18
C GLY A 90 -4.66 2.52 17.81
N HIS A 91 -3.59 2.15 17.13
CA HIS A 91 -3.68 1.57 15.79
C HIS A 91 -3.51 0.06 15.83
N GLY A 92 -4.11 -0.62 14.86
CA GLY A 92 -3.97 -2.07 14.70
C GLY A 92 -3.20 -2.42 13.44
N PRO A 93 -2.30 -3.43 13.53
CA PRO A 93 -1.62 -3.94 12.34
C PRO A 93 -2.60 -4.34 11.24
N VAL A 94 -2.25 -4.02 10.00
CA VAL A 94 -3.00 -4.43 8.82
C VAL A 94 -2.30 -5.64 8.21
N PHE A 95 -3.00 -6.76 8.13
CA PHE A 95 -2.42 -8.02 7.69
C PHE A 95 -2.64 -8.33 6.23
N ASP A 96 -3.71 -7.80 5.65
CA ASP A 96 -3.99 -7.98 4.23
C ASP A 96 -4.75 -6.78 3.69
N ALA A 97 -4.56 -6.50 2.41
CA ALA A 97 -5.28 -5.44 1.73
C ALA A 97 -5.27 -5.72 0.22
N LYS A 98 -6.35 -5.38 -0.45
CA LYS A 98 -6.47 -5.61 -1.88
C LYS A 98 -7.27 -4.51 -2.55
N TRP A 99 -6.92 -4.22 -3.80
CA TRP A 99 -7.73 -3.38 -4.67
C TRP A 99 -8.96 -4.14 -5.13
N SER A 100 -10.07 -3.44 -5.32
CA SER A 100 -11.16 -3.94 -6.15
C SER A 100 -10.70 -4.02 -7.60
N LYS A 101 -11.40 -4.80 -8.43
CA LYS A 101 -10.99 -5.02 -9.83
C LYS A 101 -10.95 -3.74 -10.64
N ASP A 102 -11.84 -2.79 -10.34
CA ASP A 102 -11.88 -1.49 -11.00
C ASP A 102 -10.91 -0.47 -10.39
N GLY A 103 -10.21 -0.83 -9.32
CA GLY A 103 -9.22 0.02 -8.66
C GLY A 103 -9.79 1.21 -7.89
N THR A 104 -11.10 1.24 -7.64
CA THR A 104 -11.73 2.37 -6.95
C THR A 104 -11.83 2.20 -5.45
N THR A 105 -11.66 1.00 -4.94
CA THR A 105 -11.82 0.70 -3.53
C THR A 105 -10.70 -0.22 -3.04
N VAL A 106 -10.25 0.01 -1.82
CA VAL A 106 -9.34 -0.89 -1.11
C VAL A 106 -10.12 -1.54 0.03
N CYS A 107 -9.98 -2.84 0.16
CA CYS A 107 -10.47 -3.61 1.30
C CYS A 107 -9.26 -4.11 2.10
N ALA A 108 -9.29 -3.91 3.41
CA ALA A 108 -8.18 -4.32 4.28
C ALA A 108 -8.71 -5.01 5.53
N SER A 109 -7.95 -5.96 6.04
CA SER A 109 -8.24 -6.64 7.31
C SER A 109 -7.12 -6.39 8.32
N ASP A 110 -7.50 -6.29 9.59
CA ASP A 110 -6.54 -5.99 10.66
C ASP A 110 -6.39 -7.16 11.65
N SER A 111 -5.54 -6.96 12.65
CA SER A 111 -5.25 -7.94 13.69
C SER A 111 -6.43 -8.21 14.62
N HIS A 112 -7.47 -7.36 14.60
CA HIS A 112 -8.63 -7.47 15.48
C HIS A 112 -9.89 -7.97 14.76
N GLY A 113 -9.74 -8.43 13.51
CA GLY A 113 -10.85 -8.94 12.72
C GLY A 113 -11.73 -7.86 12.13
N GLN A 114 -11.30 -6.61 12.14
CA GLN A 114 -12.02 -5.51 11.51
C GLN A 114 -11.75 -5.50 10.01
N ILE A 115 -12.74 -5.07 9.25
CA ILE A 115 -12.62 -4.88 7.81
C ILE A 115 -12.75 -3.39 7.51
N LEU A 116 -11.81 -2.88 6.72
CA LEU A 116 -11.82 -1.51 6.24
C LEU A 116 -12.16 -1.47 4.77
N PHE A 117 -13.02 -0.54 4.38
CA PHE A 117 -13.28 -0.24 2.97
C PHE A 117 -12.93 1.22 2.74
N ILE A 118 -11.97 1.47 1.87
CA ILE A 118 -11.47 2.81 1.59
C ILE A 118 -11.72 3.12 0.13
N GLY A 119 -12.55 4.14 -0.14
CA GLY A 119 -12.80 4.59 -1.49
C GLY A 119 -11.65 5.42 -2.02
N MET A 120 -11.20 5.13 -3.23
CA MET A 120 -10.05 5.77 -3.87
C MET A 120 -10.45 6.51 -5.15
N TYR A 121 -11.65 7.09 -5.15
CA TYR A 121 -12.20 7.71 -6.36
C TYR A 121 -11.32 8.87 -6.87
N ASP A 122 -10.79 9.67 -5.95
CA ASP A 122 -9.96 10.81 -6.31
C ASP A 122 -8.61 10.39 -6.90
N LEU A 123 -8.14 9.19 -6.56
CA LEU A 123 -6.85 8.69 -7.05
C LEU A 123 -6.94 8.04 -8.42
N THR A 124 -8.14 7.63 -8.85
CA THR A 124 -8.36 6.93 -10.11
C THR A 124 -9.01 7.80 -11.19
N ASP A 125 -9.32 9.05 -10.85
CA ASP A 125 -10.05 9.96 -11.74
C ASP A 125 -9.15 10.75 -12.70
N PHE A 126 -7.86 10.52 -12.66
CA PHE A 126 -6.88 11.32 -13.40
C PHE A 126 -6.62 10.83 -14.81
N ASP A 127 -7.14 9.70 -15.22
CA ASP A 127 -6.89 9.13 -16.54
C ASP A 127 -8.05 9.29 -17.51
N CYS A 128 -8.91 10.22 -17.24
CA CYS A 128 -10.04 10.52 -18.11
C CYS A 128 -9.62 11.08 -19.45
#